data_1b74934e9de5c4cc06fe52cd2d3c80ae
#
_entry.id   1b74934e9de5c4cc06fe52cd2d3c80ae
#
_cell.length_a   1.000
_cell.length_b   1.000
_cell.length_c   1.000
_cell.angle_alpha   90.00
_cell.angle_beta   90.00
_cell.angle_gamma   90.00
#
_symmetry.space_group_name_H-M   'P 1'
#
loop_
_entity.id
_entity.type
_entity.pdbx_description
1 polymer ?
#
loop_
_entity_poly.entity_id
_entity_poly.type
_entity_poly.pdbx_seq_one_letter_code
_entity_poly.pdbx_strand_id
1 'polypeptide(L)'
;MNRLSLSQTEPKPVLVVGSVAFDNIITPYASGERILGGSAAYAALAASYYAPAKLVGVVGHDFDQKHVDRFQAHGIDTEGLQRDETGPTFFWKGQYHENFNRRDTLDIQLNVFETFRPELPESYKDSSYLMLGNIAPGLQLHVLDTLSDSKPFTVADTIDLWIDVQKEELLKVVSRVDLFVINDSESEQLTGEKNIILAGQKLLELGTKAAIIKKGEHGAYLFHPEGRFALPAYPVTELRDPTGAGDSFAGALLGCLAALDDTSFDTIRKAMVYGTATASMTVEDFSCDRLETAGTEAIQSRFDEILAMTQL
;
A
#
# COMPACT_ATOMS: atom_id res chain seq x y z
N MET A 1 -18.98 -0.66 8.73
CA MET A 1 -18.66 -1.35 7.46
C MET A 1 -18.66 -2.85 7.67
N ASN A 2 -19.15 -3.64 6.70
CA ASN A 2 -19.01 -5.09 6.75
C ASN A 2 -17.64 -5.49 6.21
N ARG A 3 -16.92 -6.38 6.93
CA ARG A 3 -15.67 -6.97 6.48
C ARG A 3 -15.88 -8.30 5.79
N LEU A 4 -14.96 -8.69 4.91
CA LEU A 4 -14.92 -10.05 4.36
C LEU A 4 -14.64 -11.06 5.49
N SER A 5 -15.52 -12.04 5.61
CA SER A 5 -15.38 -13.11 6.59
C SER A 5 -14.47 -14.21 6.03
N LEU A 6 -13.16 -14.08 6.24
CA LEU A 6 -12.15 -15.02 5.72
C LEU A 6 -11.80 -16.14 6.71
N SER A 7 -12.09 -15.93 7.99
CA SER A 7 -11.80 -16.83 9.11
C SER A 7 -12.96 -16.85 10.11
N GLN A 8 -12.97 -17.85 10.98
CA GLN A 8 -13.87 -17.89 12.16
C GLN A 8 -13.28 -17.16 13.38
N THR A 9 -12.00 -16.82 13.34
CA THR A 9 -11.33 -16.03 14.38
C THR A 9 -11.48 -14.54 14.10
N GLU A 10 -11.40 -13.73 15.16
CA GLU A 10 -11.45 -12.27 15.03
C GLU A 10 -10.17 -11.76 14.32
N PRO A 11 -10.30 -10.94 13.26
CA PRO A 11 -9.15 -10.41 12.54
C PRO A 11 -8.21 -9.60 13.44
N LYS A 12 -6.90 -9.76 13.28
CA LYS A 12 -5.90 -8.94 13.97
C LYS A 12 -5.86 -7.54 13.34
N PRO A 13 -5.65 -6.48 14.14
CA PRO A 13 -5.54 -5.13 13.58
C PRO A 13 -4.25 -4.96 12.75
N VAL A 14 -4.37 -4.20 11.66
CA VAL A 14 -3.27 -3.78 10.79
C VAL A 14 -2.89 -2.35 11.14
N LEU A 15 -1.62 -2.12 11.49
CA LEU A 15 -1.04 -0.79 11.64
C LEU A 15 -0.52 -0.32 10.28
N VAL A 16 -1.00 0.81 9.79
CA VAL A 16 -0.58 1.43 8.53
C VAL A 16 0.12 2.75 8.83
N VAL A 17 1.37 2.87 8.42
CA VAL A 17 2.18 4.09 8.57
C VAL A 17 2.59 4.58 7.19
N GLY A 18 2.26 5.82 6.86
CA GLY A 18 2.56 6.37 5.53
C GLY A 18 2.10 7.81 5.36
N SER A 19 2.14 8.29 4.13
CA SER A 19 1.64 9.61 3.78
C SER A 19 0.12 9.67 3.73
N VAL A 20 -0.43 10.80 4.17
CA VAL A 20 -1.78 11.28 3.87
C VAL A 20 -1.63 12.59 3.13
N ALA A 21 -2.26 12.73 1.98
CA ALA A 21 -1.99 13.81 1.04
C ALA A 21 -3.25 14.36 0.40
N PHE A 22 -3.10 15.52 -0.25
CA PHE A 22 -3.98 15.95 -1.32
C PHE A 22 -3.25 15.82 -2.65
N ASP A 23 -3.91 15.21 -3.63
CA ASP A 23 -3.37 15.00 -4.95
C ASP A 23 -4.13 15.81 -6.01
N ASN A 24 -3.37 16.33 -7.00
CA ASN A 24 -3.91 16.78 -8.27
C ASN A 24 -3.44 15.82 -9.35
N ILE A 25 -4.37 15.07 -9.91
CA ILE A 25 -4.07 14.04 -10.91
C ILE A 25 -4.58 14.49 -12.28
N ILE A 26 -3.71 14.36 -13.28
CA ILE A 26 -4.05 14.56 -14.69
C ILE A 26 -3.82 13.25 -15.41
N THR A 27 -4.87 12.72 -16.03
CA THR A 27 -4.79 11.55 -16.91
C THR A 27 -5.13 11.97 -18.34
N PRO A 28 -4.89 11.14 -19.36
CA PRO A 28 -5.25 11.46 -20.75
C PRO A 28 -6.74 11.78 -20.96
N TYR A 29 -7.60 11.32 -20.06
CA TYR A 29 -9.06 11.38 -20.25
C TYR A 29 -9.79 12.24 -19.22
N ALA A 30 -9.17 12.54 -18.08
CA ALA A 30 -9.82 13.29 -16.99
C ALA A 30 -8.79 13.90 -16.02
N SER A 31 -9.27 14.68 -15.07
CA SER A 31 -8.44 15.21 -13.97
C SER A 31 -9.20 15.24 -12.66
N GLY A 32 -8.50 15.06 -11.56
CA GLY A 32 -8.98 15.27 -10.19
C GLY A 32 -8.14 16.34 -9.51
N GLU A 33 -8.79 17.30 -8.85
CA GLU A 33 -8.11 18.36 -8.14
C GLU A 33 -8.36 18.28 -6.64
N ARG A 34 -7.30 18.39 -5.86
CA ARG A 34 -7.33 18.37 -4.39
C ARG A 34 -8.12 17.19 -3.83
N ILE A 35 -7.88 16.02 -4.39
CA ILE A 35 -8.50 14.76 -3.97
C ILE A 35 -7.68 14.10 -2.86
N LEU A 36 -8.33 13.30 -2.01
CA LEU A 36 -7.64 12.54 -0.96
C LEU A 36 -6.68 11.53 -1.60
N GLY A 37 -5.44 11.54 -1.13
CA GLY A 37 -4.36 10.68 -1.57
C GLY A 37 -3.41 10.29 -0.44
N GLY A 38 -2.26 9.78 -0.83
CA GLY A 38 -1.22 9.32 0.08
C GLY A 38 -1.27 7.82 0.36
N SER A 39 -0.10 7.22 0.51
CA SER A 39 0.07 5.76 0.63
C SER A 39 -0.70 5.15 1.79
N ALA A 40 -0.73 5.83 2.95
CA ALA A 40 -1.46 5.33 4.12
C ALA A 40 -2.98 5.43 3.95
N ALA A 41 -3.49 6.43 3.23
CA ALA A 41 -4.92 6.56 2.98
C ALA A 41 -5.45 5.38 2.16
N TYR A 42 -4.82 5.09 1.02
CA TYR A 42 -5.19 3.96 0.17
C TYR A 42 -4.99 2.61 0.89
N ALA A 43 -3.85 2.41 1.54
CA ALA A 43 -3.54 1.14 2.20
C ALA A 43 -4.48 0.86 3.38
N ALA A 44 -4.78 1.86 4.22
CA ALA A 44 -5.68 1.69 5.36
C ALA A 44 -7.13 1.40 4.91
N LEU A 45 -7.62 2.11 3.90
CA LEU A 45 -8.94 1.85 3.32
C LEU A 45 -9.02 0.44 2.73
N ALA A 46 -8.03 0.03 1.96
CA ALA A 46 -7.98 -1.32 1.40
C ALA A 46 -7.92 -2.41 2.49
N ALA A 47 -7.07 -2.24 3.50
CA ALA A 47 -6.95 -3.17 4.63
C ALA A 47 -8.25 -3.29 5.43
N SER A 48 -9.03 -2.20 5.55
CA SER A 48 -10.27 -2.14 6.35
C SER A 48 -11.36 -3.09 5.89
N TYR A 49 -11.32 -3.54 4.64
CA TYR A 49 -12.21 -4.58 4.11
C TYR A 49 -11.98 -5.96 4.72
N TYR A 50 -10.82 -6.20 5.30
CA TYR A 50 -10.38 -7.51 5.80
C TYR A 50 -10.19 -7.51 7.31
N ALA A 51 -9.55 -6.47 7.86
CA ALA A 51 -9.16 -6.39 9.26
C ALA A 51 -9.37 -4.97 9.81
N PRO A 52 -9.47 -4.77 11.14
CA PRO A 52 -9.38 -3.45 11.72
C PRO A 52 -8.08 -2.77 11.31
N ALA A 53 -8.15 -1.51 10.88
CA ALA A 53 -6.96 -0.75 10.49
C ALA A 53 -6.70 0.40 11.47
N LYS A 54 -5.43 0.66 11.76
CA LYS A 54 -4.93 1.76 12.58
C LYS A 54 -4.06 2.63 11.69
N LEU A 55 -4.35 3.93 11.60
CA LEU A 55 -3.69 4.86 10.68
C LEU A 55 -2.70 5.76 11.43
N VAL A 56 -1.45 5.81 10.95
CA VAL A 56 -0.42 6.76 11.37
C VAL A 56 0.06 7.57 10.18
N GLY A 57 -0.06 8.87 10.29
CA GLY A 57 0.33 9.84 9.28
C GLY A 57 0.27 11.26 9.86
N VAL A 58 0.51 12.26 9.04
CA VAL A 58 0.39 13.68 9.42
C VAL A 58 -0.44 14.44 8.40
N VAL A 59 -1.27 15.35 8.88
CA VAL A 59 -2.08 16.27 8.08
C VAL A 59 -1.97 17.69 8.62
N GLY A 60 -2.16 18.68 7.76
CA GLY A 60 -2.09 20.11 8.11
C GLY A 60 -3.45 20.69 8.52
N HIS A 61 -3.43 22.00 8.75
CA HIS A 61 -4.62 22.79 9.13
C HIS A 61 -5.75 22.78 8.10
N ASP A 62 -5.44 22.46 6.84
CA ASP A 62 -6.35 22.43 5.70
C ASP A 62 -7.03 21.07 5.47
N PHE A 63 -6.78 20.09 6.35
CA PHE A 63 -7.38 18.76 6.28
C PHE A 63 -8.70 18.75 7.03
N ASP A 64 -9.79 18.90 6.30
CA ASP A 64 -11.14 18.99 6.87
C ASP A 64 -11.52 17.70 7.63
N GLN A 65 -12.32 17.87 8.69
CA GLN A 65 -12.86 16.77 9.48
C GLN A 65 -13.59 15.72 8.62
N LYS A 66 -14.24 16.13 7.53
CA LYS A 66 -14.91 15.22 6.59
C LYS A 66 -14.02 14.07 6.08
N HIS A 67 -12.69 14.31 5.92
CA HIS A 67 -11.75 13.28 5.48
C HIS A 67 -11.42 12.30 6.62
N VAL A 68 -11.34 12.79 7.86
CA VAL A 68 -11.22 11.91 9.04
C VAL A 68 -12.47 11.06 9.21
N ASP A 69 -13.65 11.66 9.02
CA ASP A 69 -14.94 10.96 9.10
C ASP A 69 -15.05 9.84 8.03
N ARG A 70 -14.47 10.04 6.83
CA ARG A 70 -14.36 8.99 5.80
C ARG A 70 -13.58 7.78 6.32
N PHE A 71 -12.42 7.98 6.92
CA PHE A 71 -11.64 6.88 7.51
C PHE A 71 -12.41 6.17 8.63
N GLN A 72 -13.01 6.93 9.54
CA GLN A 72 -13.77 6.38 10.66
C GLN A 72 -15.02 5.62 10.23
N ALA A 73 -15.71 6.06 9.14
CA ALA A 73 -16.85 5.34 8.55
C ALA A 73 -16.43 3.94 8.03
N HIS A 74 -15.17 3.77 7.66
CA HIS A 74 -14.58 2.47 7.29
C HIS A 74 -14.04 1.68 8.47
N GLY A 75 -14.24 2.17 9.72
CA GLY A 75 -13.75 1.52 10.93
C GLY A 75 -12.23 1.58 11.07
N ILE A 76 -11.61 2.59 10.48
CA ILE A 76 -10.19 2.87 10.63
C ILE A 76 -10.00 3.74 11.89
N ASP A 77 -9.14 3.28 12.77
CA ASP A 77 -8.73 4.04 13.94
C ASP A 77 -7.73 5.13 13.52
N THR A 78 -8.06 6.37 13.84
CA THR A 78 -7.31 7.56 13.46
C THR A 78 -6.59 8.23 14.64
N GLU A 79 -6.44 7.55 15.79
CA GLU A 79 -5.72 8.09 16.95
C GLU A 79 -4.27 8.49 16.59
N GLY A 80 -3.63 7.73 15.69
CA GLY A 80 -2.28 8.01 15.20
C GLY A 80 -2.18 9.05 14.08
N LEU A 81 -3.30 9.65 13.61
CA LEU A 81 -3.27 10.70 12.62
C LEU A 81 -2.93 12.04 13.27
N GLN A 82 -1.65 12.42 13.18
CA GLN A 82 -1.12 13.64 13.75
C GLN A 82 -1.67 14.86 12.97
N ARG A 83 -2.01 15.92 13.69
CA ARG A 83 -2.40 17.20 13.08
C ARG A 83 -1.36 18.26 13.41
N ASP A 84 -0.77 18.84 12.38
CA ASP A 84 0.19 19.94 12.51
C ASP A 84 -0.43 21.22 11.95
N GLU A 85 -0.77 22.15 12.85
CA GLU A 85 -1.40 23.44 12.49
C GLU A 85 -0.41 24.46 11.91
N THR A 86 0.88 24.13 11.82
CA THR A 86 1.91 25.08 11.32
C THR A 86 1.93 25.22 9.81
N GLY A 87 1.32 24.27 9.08
CA GLY A 87 1.31 24.28 7.63
C GLY A 87 0.16 23.50 7.01
N PRO A 88 0.04 23.51 5.68
CA PRO A 88 -0.92 22.68 4.96
C PRO A 88 -0.48 21.23 4.89
N THR A 89 -1.41 20.36 4.51
CA THR A 89 -1.19 18.93 4.25
C THR A 89 -0.24 18.72 3.07
N PHE A 90 0.49 17.62 3.05
CA PHE A 90 1.29 17.18 1.91
C PHE A 90 0.48 17.24 0.62
N PHE A 91 1.08 17.80 -0.43
CA PHE A 91 0.45 17.95 -1.73
C PHE A 91 1.35 17.37 -2.82
N TRP A 92 0.72 16.62 -3.73
CA TRP A 92 1.38 16.11 -4.92
C TRP A 92 0.53 16.39 -6.18
N LYS A 93 1.22 16.75 -7.28
CA LYS A 93 0.59 16.89 -8.59
C LYS A 93 1.31 16.03 -9.61
N GLY A 94 0.57 15.10 -10.20
CA GLY A 94 1.08 14.15 -11.18
C GLY A 94 0.31 14.18 -12.49
N GLN A 95 1.01 13.86 -13.57
CA GLN A 95 0.42 13.66 -14.90
C GLN A 95 0.80 12.30 -15.43
N TYR A 96 -0.21 11.49 -15.77
CA TYR A 96 -0.03 10.19 -16.41
C TYR A 96 -0.01 10.33 -17.92
N HIS A 97 0.85 9.52 -18.57
CA HIS A 97 0.90 9.38 -20.02
C HIS A 97 -0.17 8.39 -20.53
N GLU A 98 -0.34 8.31 -21.87
CA GLU A 98 -1.40 7.50 -22.50
C GLU A 98 -1.42 6.03 -22.06
N ASN A 99 -0.27 5.46 -21.72
CA ASN A 99 -0.16 4.06 -21.30
C ASN A 99 -0.34 3.86 -19.78
N PHE A 100 -0.62 4.92 -19.00
CA PHE A 100 -0.77 4.92 -17.54
C PHE A 100 0.40 4.32 -16.70
N ASN A 101 1.39 3.72 -17.36
CA ASN A 101 2.56 3.13 -16.68
C ASN A 101 3.66 4.15 -16.41
N ARG A 102 3.58 5.31 -17.05
CA ARG A 102 4.51 6.42 -16.87
C ARG A 102 3.80 7.65 -16.36
N ARG A 103 4.37 8.25 -15.33
CA ARG A 103 3.90 9.52 -14.77
C ARG A 103 5.05 10.51 -14.65
N ASP A 104 4.72 11.78 -14.76
CA ASP A 104 5.61 12.90 -14.42
C ASP A 104 5.08 13.58 -13.15
N THR A 105 5.95 13.89 -12.22
CA THR A 105 5.64 14.76 -11.08
C THR A 105 5.75 16.21 -11.55
N LEU A 106 4.64 16.95 -11.52
CA LEU A 106 4.58 18.35 -11.94
C LEU A 106 4.82 19.31 -10.78
N ASP A 107 4.38 18.94 -9.56
CA ASP A 107 4.58 19.72 -8.34
C ASP A 107 4.57 18.78 -7.13
N ILE A 108 5.36 19.12 -6.13
CA ILE A 108 5.40 18.42 -4.85
C ILE A 108 5.66 19.44 -3.73
N GLN A 109 4.77 19.48 -2.74
CA GLN A 109 4.88 20.35 -1.59
C GLN A 109 4.80 19.49 -0.33
N LEU A 110 5.95 19.24 0.28
CA LEU A 110 6.02 18.37 1.46
C LEU A 110 5.23 18.96 2.63
N ASN A 111 5.25 20.30 2.81
CA ASN A 111 4.49 21.00 3.85
C ASN A 111 4.75 20.37 5.24
N VAL A 112 3.71 20.07 6.03
CA VAL A 112 3.88 19.43 7.35
C VAL A 112 4.50 18.03 7.28
N PHE A 113 4.50 17.38 6.13
CA PHE A 113 5.14 16.08 5.94
C PHE A 113 6.68 16.14 5.96
N GLU A 114 7.28 17.31 5.67
CA GLU A 114 8.74 17.51 5.69
C GLU A 114 9.33 17.26 7.08
N THR A 115 8.60 17.65 8.11
CA THR A 115 9.02 17.51 9.52
C THR A 115 8.36 16.33 10.22
N PHE A 116 7.55 15.55 9.49
CA PHE A 116 6.84 14.42 10.05
C PHE A 116 7.77 13.40 10.71
N ARG A 117 7.41 13.02 11.93
CA ARG A 117 7.97 11.85 12.62
C ARG A 117 6.82 11.01 13.13
N PRO A 118 6.73 9.74 12.70
CA PRO A 118 5.69 8.84 13.17
C PRO A 118 5.74 8.68 14.71
N GLU A 119 4.69 9.14 15.37
CA GLU A 119 4.46 8.88 16.79
C GLU A 119 3.37 7.83 16.92
N LEU A 120 3.69 6.70 17.51
CA LEU A 120 2.75 5.60 17.68
C LEU A 120 2.02 5.73 19.00
N PRO A 121 0.66 5.84 19.02
CA PRO A 121 -0.12 5.68 20.23
C PRO A 121 0.25 4.37 20.95
N GLU A 122 0.17 4.36 22.28
CA GLU A 122 0.52 3.17 23.06
C GLU A 122 -0.32 1.95 22.64
N SER A 123 -1.61 2.19 22.35
CA SER A 123 -2.56 1.20 21.80
C SER A 123 -2.19 0.61 20.44
N TYR A 124 -1.16 1.17 19.75
CA TYR A 124 -0.70 0.69 18.45
C TYR A 124 0.57 -0.15 18.53
N LYS A 125 1.32 -0.07 19.64
CA LYS A 125 2.64 -0.70 19.76
C LYS A 125 2.62 -2.23 19.87
N ASP A 126 1.48 -2.83 20.19
CA ASP A 126 1.26 -4.27 20.23
C ASP A 126 0.71 -4.86 18.93
N SER A 127 0.70 -4.08 17.83
CA SER A 127 0.19 -4.52 16.55
C SER A 127 0.99 -5.69 15.99
N SER A 128 0.30 -6.73 15.50
CA SER A 128 0.93 -7.93 14.93
C SER A 128 1.22 -7.83 13.45
N TYR A 129 0.63 -6.85 12.75
CA TYR A 129 0.75 -6.62 11.31
C TYR A 129 1.03 -5.15 11.05
N LEU A 130 2.09 -4.86 10.28
CA LEU A 130 2.56 -3.51 9.98
C LEU A 130 2.71 -3.30 8.48
N MET A 131 2.08 -2.23 7.96
CA MET A 131 2.34 -1.68 6.64
C MET A 131 3.19 -0.41 6.76
N LEU A 132 4.36 -0.42 6.15
CA LEU A 132 5.19 0.76 5.93
C LEU A 132 4.98 1.24 4.49
N GLY A 133 4.09 2.21 4.33
CA GLY A 133 3.84 2.84 3.05
C GLY A 133 5.00 3.72 2.59
N ASN A 134 4.82 4.37 1.46
CA ASN A 134 5.80 5.27 0.88
C ASN A 134 6.04 6.50 1.77
N ILE A 135 7.09 6.42 2.58
CA ILE A 135 7.71 7.51 3.37
C ILE A 135 9.22 7.35 3.32
N ALA A 136 9.95 8.38 3.78
CA ALA A 136 11.42 8.30 3.81
C ALA A 136 11.91 7.04 4.56
N PRO A 137 12.87 6.27 4.02
CA PRO A 137 13.38 5.05 4.64
C PRO A 137 13.84 5.23 6.09
N GLY A 138 14.40 6.39 6.45
CA GLY A 138 14.74 6.71 7.83
C GLY A 138 13.54 6.73 8.79
N LEU A 139 12.35 7.15 8.30
CA LEU A 139 11.11 7.10 9.09
C LEU A 139 10.57 5.67 9.18
N GLN A 140 10.68 4.87 8.11
CA GLN A 140 10.35 3.45 8.16
C GLN A 140 11.21 2.71 9.19
N LEU A 141 12.52 2.98 9.21
CA LEU A 141 13.45 2.43 10.22
C LEU A 141 13.07 2.86 11.64
N HIS A 142 12.69 4.13 11.85
CA HIS A 142 12.22 4.62 13.14
C HIS A 142 11.00 3.84 13.65
N VAL A 143 10.03 3.55 12.78
CA VAL A 143 8.86 2.73 13.15
C VAL A 143 9.27 1.30 13.49
N LEU A 144 10.15 0.68 12.71
CA LEU A 144 10.68 -0.66 12.99
C LEU A 144 11.42 -0.73 14.32
N ASP A 145 12.17 0.32 14.68
CA ASP A 145 12.87 0.41 15.96
C ASP A 145 11.88 0.57 17.12
N THR A 146 10.83 1.39 16.94
CA THR A 146 9.78 1.59 17.95
C THR A 146 9.00 0.30 18.25
N LEU A 147 8.84 -0.57 17.23
CA LEU A 147 8.11 -1.84 17.32
C LEU A 147 9.03 -3.06 17.50
N SER A 148 10.30 -2.84 17.91
CA SER A 148 11.29 -3.93 18.03
C SER A 148 10.89 -5.04 19.01
N ASP A 149 10.07 -4.73 20.01
CA ASP A 149 9.61 -5.69 21.01
C ASP A 149 8.42 -6.52 20.52
N SER A 150 7.47 -5.90 19.81
CA SER A 150 6.27 -6.58 19.28
C SER A 150 6.56 -7.39 18.01
N LYS A 151 7.56 -7.00 17.22
CA LYS A 151 8.01 -7.68 15.99
C LYS A 151 6.85 -8.05 15.05
N PRO A 152 6.07 -7.08 14.59
CA PRO A 152 4.94 -7.36 13.69
C PRO A 152 5.43 -7.98 12.38
N PHE A 153 4.59 -8.81 11.74
CA PHE A 153 4.80 -9.15 10.34
C PHE A 153 4.70 -7.87 9.51
N THR A 154 5.79 -7.52 8.86
CA THR A 154 5.95 -6.21 8.22
C THR A 154 5.98 -6.31 6.70
N VAL A 155 5.08 -5.56 6.06
CA VAL A 155 5.11 -5.27 4.62
C VAL A 155 5.61 -3.85 4.42
N ALA A 156 6.58 -3.66 3.52
CA ALA A 156 7.04 -2.32 3.13
C ALA A 156 6.94 -2.10 1.63
N ASP A 157 6.61 -0.87 1.25
CA ASP A 157 6.65 -0.36 -0.11
C ASP A 157 7.66 0.80 -0.22
N THR A 158 8.02 1.19 -1.44
CA THR A 158 8.93 2.29 -1.75
C THR A 158 8.53 2.97 -3.05
N ILE A 159 9.27 4.03 -3.42
CA ILE A 159 9.21 4.63 -4.76
C ILE A 159 10.62 4.90 -5.28
N ASP A 160 10.70 5.18 -6.60
CA ASP A 160 11.91 5.55 -7.34
C ASP A 160 12.75 6.63 -6.63
N LEU A 161 12.11 7.66 -6.06
CA LEU A 161 12.79 8.73 -5.35
C LEU A 161 13.71 8.20 -4.23
N TRP A 162 13.21 7.30 -3.38
CA TRP A 162 14.00 6.79 -2.25
C TRP A 162 15.13 5.88 -2.70
N ILE A 163 14.94 5.17 -3.81
CA ILE A 163 16.01 4.37 -4.43
C ILE A 163 17.14 5.27 -4.92
N ASP A 164 16.80 6.47 -5.42
CA ASP A 164 17.80 7.43 -5.90
C ASP A 164 18.54 8.16 -4.77
N VAL A 165 17.78 8.66 -3.78
CA VAL A 165 18.35 9.63 -2.82
C VAL A 165 18.68 9.05 -1.45
N GLN A 166 18.13 7.88 -1.07
CA GLN A 166 18.30 7.23 0.24
C GLN A 166 18.48 5.70 0.13
N LYS A 167 19.20 5.25 -0.88
CA LYS A 167 19.37 3.81 -1.16
C LYS A 167 19.92 3.03 0.02
N GLU A 168 20.89 3.56 0.74
CA GLU A 168 21.54 2.87 1.86
C GLU A 168 20.56 2.61 3.02
N GLU A 169 19.73 3.61 3.36
CA GLU A 169 18.69 3.47 4.36
C GLU A 169 17.60 2.51 3.88
N LEU A 170 17.21 2.59 2.61
CA LEU A 170 16.22 1.67 2.02
C LEU A 170 16.69 0.22 2.08
N LEU A 171 17.96 -0.06 1.80
CA LEU A 171 18.52 -1.41 1.93
C LEU A 171 18.45 -1.93 3.38
N LYS A 172 18.61 -1.06 4.38
CA LYS A 172 18.40 -1.45 5.79
C LYS A 172 16.93 -1.78 6.07
N VAL A 173 15.97 -1.05 5.47
CA VAL A 173 14.54 -1.40 5.56
C VAL A 173 14.29 -2.76 4.94
N VAL A 174 14.73 -2.96 3.67
CA VAL A 174 14.55 -4.23 2.94
C VAL A 174 15.06 -5.42 3.74
N SER A 175 16.19 -5.30 4.42
CA SER A 175 16.78 -6.38 5.23
C SER A 175 16.03 -6.68 6.54
N ARG A 176 15.05 -5.86 6.93
CA ARG A 176 14.34 -5.97 8.23
C ARG A 176 12.86 -6.30 8.08
N VAL A 177 12.33 -6.28 6.85
CA VAL A 177 10.91 -6.54 6.62
C VAL A 177 10.65 -7.97 6.16
N ASP A 178 9.46 -8.48 6.44
CA ASP A 178 9.07 -9.84 6.07
C ASP A 178 8.68 -9.94 4.60
N LEU A 179 8.03 -8.90 4.07
CA LEU A 179 7.59 -8.84 2.68
C LEU A 179 7.86 -7.45 2.10
N PHE A 180 8.64 -7.40 1.03
CA PHE A 180 8.92 -6.17 0.31
C PHE A 180 8.12 -6.11 -0.99
N VAL A 181 7.31 -5.05 -1.17
CA VAL A 181 6.45 -4.85 -2.33
C VAL A 181 7.02 -3.71 -3.17
N ILE A 182 7.25 -3.94 -4.46
CA ILE A 182 7.93 -2.98 -5.34
C ILE A 182 7.37 -3.14 -6.77
N ASN A 183 7.43 -2.12 -7.63
CA ASN A 183 7.11 -2.30 -9.04
C ASN A 183 8.32 -2.76 -9.86
N ASP A 184 8.11 -3.10 -11.13
CA ASP A 184 9.15 -3.65 -12.01
C ASP A 184 10.25 -2.64 -12.32
N SER A 185 9.92 -1.37 -12.59
CA SER A 185 10.92 -0.33 -12.85
C SER A 185 11.75 0.00 -11.61
N GLU A 186 11.12 0.11 -10.46
CA GLU A 186 11.80 0.28 -9.16
C GLU A 186 12.67 -0.93 -8.83
N SER A 187 12.21 -2.15 -9.13
CA SER A 187 12.98 -3.37 -8.91
C SER A 187 14.24 -3.40 -9.78
N GLU A 188 14.15 -2.98 -11.06
CA GLU A 188 15.32 -2.81 -11.95
C GLU A 188 16.28 -1.76 -11.38
N GLN A 189 15.77 -0.59 -10.96
CA GLN A 189 16.56 0.50 -10.41
C GLN A 189 17.28 0.09 -9.12
N LEU A 190 16.61 -0.62 -8.21
CA LEU A 190 17.20 -1.04 -6.92
C LEU A 190 18.24 -2.13 -7.10
N THR A 191 17.94 -3.14 -7.93
CA THR A 191 18.75 -4.36 -8.08
C THR A 191 19.76 -4.28 -9.23
N GLY A 192 19.52 -3.44 -10.23
CA GLY A 192 20.27 -3.38 -11.50
C GLY A 192 19.91 -4.51 -12.48
N GLU A 193 18.87 -5.30 -12.18
CA GLU A 193 18.47 -6.48 -12.97
C GLU A 193 17.22 -6.20 -13.79
N LYS A 194 17.34 -6.27 -15.13
CA LYS A 194 16.20 -6.14 -16.05
C LYS A 194 15.29 -7.37 -16.08
N ASN A 195 15.87 -8.53 -15.80
CA ASN A 195 15.12 -9.77 -15.73
C ASN A 195 14.42 -9.87 -14.37
N ILE A 196 13.10 -9.85 -14.38
CA ILE A 196 12.27 -9.86 -13.16
C ILE A 196 12.55 -11.06 -12.24
N ILE A 197 12.96 -12.20 -12.81
CA ILE A 197 13.29 -13.40 -12.02
C ILE A 197 14.60 -13.20 -11.28
N LEU A 198 15.59 -12.58 -11.92
CA LEU A 198 16.87 -12.23 -11.29
C LEU A 198 16.69 -11.09 -10.29
N ALA A 199 15.88 -10.08 -10.62
CA ALA A 199 15.55 -9.00 -9.70
C ALA A 199 14.90 -9.53 -8.41
N GLY A 200 13.90 -10.41 -8.52
CA GLY A 200 13.25 -11.02 -7.36
C GLY A 200 14.19 -11.88 -6.50
N GLN A 201 15.11 -12.63 -7.12
CA GLN A 201 16.14 -13.37 -6.39
C GLN A 201 17.06 -12.43 -5.62
N LYS A 202 17.48 -11.34 -6.27
CA LYS A 202 18.37 -10.35 -5.65
C LYS A 202 17.69 -9.60 -4.50
N LEU A 203 16.37 -9.34 -4.59
CA LEU A 203 15.61 -8.79 -3.47
C LEU A 203 15.67 -9.71 -2.24
N LEU A 204 15.51 -11.02 -2.40
CA LEU A 204 15.68 -11.98 -1.30
C LEU A 204 17.11 -11.98 -0.74
N GLU A 205 18.12 -11.84 -1.59
CA GLU A 205 19.53 -11.73 -1.18
C GLU A 205 19.81 -10.45 -0.38
N LEU A 206 19.02 -9.38 -0.59
CA LEU A 206 19.07 -8.15 0.19
C LEU A 206 18.50 -8.29 1.61
N GLY A 207 17.84 -9.43 1.92
CA GLY A 207 17.51 -9.84 3.28
C GLY A 207 16.02 -9.88 3.60
N THR A 208 15.12 -9.40 2.74
CA THR A 208 13.68 -9.61 2.94
C THR A 208 13.31 -11.09 2.86
N LYS A 209 12.31 -11.55 3.65
CA LYS A 209 11.91 -12.96 3.63
C LYS A 209 11.11 -13.34 2.39
N ALA A 210 10.36 -12.36 1.83
CA ALA A 210 9.64 -12.49 0.58
C ALA A 210 9.61 -11.17 -0.18
N ALA A 211 9.42 -11.21 -1.51
CA ALA A 211 9.29 -10.02 -2.33
C ALA A 211 8.15 -10.19 -3.33
N ILE A 212 7.40 -9.11 -3.56
CA ILE A 212 6.40 -9.03 -4.64
C ILE A 212 6.82 -7.94 -5.61
N ILE A 213 6.94 -8.30 -6.90
CA ILE A 213 7.19 -7.34 -7.97
C ILE A 213 5.89 -7.15 -8.76
N LYS A 214 5.31 -5.94 -8.66
CA LYS A 214 4.10 -5.51 -9.36
C LYS A 214 4.44 -5.10 -10.79
N LYS A 215 3.56 -5.41 -11.76
CA LYS A 215 3.75 -5.10 -13.18
C LYS A 215 2.52 -4.44 -13.82
N GLY A 216 1.81 -3.62 -13.07
CA GLY A 216 0.60 -2.95 -13.54
C GLY A 216 -0.40 -3.92 -14.16
N GLU A 217 -0.80 -3.69 -15.42
CA GLU A 217 -1.75 -4.53 -16.17
C GLU A 217 -1.26 -5.95 -16.45
N HIS A 218 0.02 -6.23 -16.22
CA HIS A 218 0.60 -7.57 -16.38
C HIS A 218 0.63 -8.39 -15.08
N GLY A 219 0.04 -7.88 -13.99
CA GLY A 219 -0.10 -8.58 -12.72
C GLY A 219 1.11 -8.46 -11.78
N ALA A 220 1.43 -9.53 -11.05
CA ALA A 220 2.48 -9.50 -10.04
C ALA A 220 3.18 -10.87 -9.88
N TYR A 221 4.42 -10.84 -9.41
CA TYR A 221 5.25 -12.00 -9.13
C TYR A 221 5.66 -12.01 -7.66
N LEU A 222 5.42 -13.14 -6.98
CA LEU A 222 5.91 -13.42 -5.63
C LEU A 222 7.19 -14.25 -5.71
N PHE A 223 8.18 -13.86 -4.93
CA PHE A 223 9.42 -14.59 -4.67
C PHE A 223 9.48 -14.92 -3.18
N HIS A 224 9.62 -16.19 -2.86
CA HIS A 224 9.63 -16.71 -1.50
C HIS A 224 10.59 -17.91 -1.42
N PRO A 225 11.20 -18.24 -0.26
CA PRO A 225 12.06 -19.41 -0.13
C PRO A 225 11.39 -20.73 -0.53
N GLU A 226 10.09 -20.88 -0.28
CA GLU A 226 9.31 -22.08 -0.63
C GLU A 226 8.93 -22.16 -2.11
N GLY A 227 9.01 -21.04 -2.88
CA GLY A 227 8.68 -21.06 -4.30
C GLY A 227 8.41 -19.69 -4.90
N ARG A 228 7.82 -19.70 -6.09
CA ARG A 228 7.41 -18.52 -6.82
C ARG A 228 5.95 -18.64 -7.21
N PHE A 229 5.28 -17.50 -7.29
CA PHE A 229 3.91 -17.44 -7.78
C PHE A 229 3.74 -16.25 -8.72
N ALA A 230 3.01 -16.45 -9.81
CA ALA A 230 2.68 -15.42 -10.77
C ALA A 230 1.17 -15.27 -10.83
N LEU A 231 0.68 -14.05 -10.77
CA LEU A 231 -0.73 -13.72 -10.78
C LEU A 231 -1.01 -12.69 -11.89
N PRO A 232 -2.01 -12.90 -12.78
CA PRO A 232 -2.44 -11.88 -13.72
C PRO A 232 -3.13 -10.71 -13.00
N ALA A 233 -3.14 -9.52 -13.63
CA ALA A 233 -4.00 -8.45 -13.19
C ALA A 233 -5.48 -8.80 -13.47
N TYR A 234 -6.39 -8.16 -12.72
CA TYR A 234 -7.80 -8.16 -13.08
C TYR A 234 -8.03 -7.30 -14.34
N PRO A 235 -8.77 -7.77 -15.35
CA PRO A 235 -8.96 -7.07 -16.61
C PRO A 235 -9.97 -5.92 -16.47
N VAL A 236 -9.52 -4.78 -15.98
CA VAL A 236 -10.33 -3.57 -15.86
C VAL A 236 -10.61 -2.99 -17.25
N THR A 237 -11.87 -2.67 -17.53
CA THR A 237 -12.29 -2.09 -18.82
C THR A 237 -12.26 -0.57 -18.84
N GLU A 238 -12.43 0.07 -17.68
CA GLU A 238 -12.40 1.53 -17.52
C GLU A 238 -11.32 1.92 -16.50
N LEU A 239 -10.16 2.30 -17.00
CA LEU A 239 -9.05 2.81 -16.20
C LEU A 239 -9.14 4.34 -16.15
N ARG A 240 -9.33 4.91 -14.95
CA ARG A 240 -9.39 6.36 -14.73
C ARG A 240 -8.12 6.92 -14.12
N ASP A 241 -7.67 6.32 -13.01
CA ASP A 241 -6.52 6.81 -12.26
C ASP A 241 -5.78 5.62 -11.59
N PRO A 242 -4.52 5.32 -11.97
CA PRO A 242 -3.76 4.23 -11.35
C PRO A 242 -3.12 4.61 -10.00
N THR A 243 -3.28 5.86 -9.54
CA THR A 243 -2.71 6.34 -8.28
C THR A 243 -3.27 5.55 -7.10
N GLY A 244 -2.40 5.12 -6.20
CA GLY A 244 -2.79 4.36 -5.02
C GLY A 244 -3.11 2.88 -5.26
N ALA A 245 -3.07 2.39 -6.51
CA ALA A 245 -3.31 0.97 -6.79
C ALA A 245 -2.29 0.05 -6.08
N GLY A 246 -1.03 0.45 -6.07
CA GLY A 246 0.05 -0.27 -5.36
C GLY A 246 -0.17 -0.31 -3.86
N ASP A 247 -0.55 0.82 -3.27
CA ASP A 247 -0.84 0.95 -1.84
C ASP A 247 -2.09 0.14 -1.46
N SER A 248 -3.14 0.20 -2.29
CA SER A 248 -4.36 -0.60 -2.10
C SER A 248 -4.08 -2.10 -2.20
N PHE A 249 -3.23 -2.52 -3.15
CA PHE A 249 -2.78 -3.90 -3.26
C PHE A 249 -2.08 -4.36 -1.97
N ALA A 250 -1.10 -3.59 -1.49
CA ALA A 250 -0.32 -3.95 -0.31
C ALA A 250 -1.17 -3.91 0.98
N GLY A 251 -2.05 -2.92 1.11
CA GLY A 251 -2.98 -2.80 2.24
C GLY A 251 -3.97 -3.96 2.29
N ALA A 252 -4.61 -4.31 1.17
CA ALA A 252 -5.54 -5.43 1.10
C ALA A 252 -4.84 -6.79 1.33
N LEU A 253 -3.65 -6.97 0.76
CA LEU A 253 -2.82 -8.15 0.99
C LEU A 253 -2.56 -8.33 2.50
N LEU A 254 -2.05 -7.30 3.15
CA LEU A 254 -1.75 -7.37 4.58
C LEU A 254 -3.01 -7.52 5.43
N GLY A 255 -4.11 -6.84 5.07
CA GLY A 255 -5.42 -7.02 5.70
C GLY A 255 -5.91 -8.45 5.63
N CYS A 256 -5.74 -9.12 4.48
CA CYS A 256 -6.09 -10.54 4.30
C CYS A 256 -5.22 -11.45 5.18
N LEU A 257 -3.91 -11.23 5.26
CA LEU A 257 -3.01 -11.97 6.14
C LEU A 257 -3.42 -11.81 7.61
N ALA A 258 -3.75 -10.58 8.03
CA ALA A 258 -4.21 -10.27 9.37
C ALA A 258 -5.58 -10.90 9.71
N ALA A 259 -6.48 -10.98 8.72
CA ALA A 259 -7.79 -11.62 8.88
C ALA A 259 -7.68 -13.14 9.04
N LEU A 260 -6.68 -13.76 8.41
CA LEU A 260 -6.42 -15.19 8.50
C LEU A 260 -5.46 -15.55 9.64
N ASP A 261 -4.77 -14.56 10.21
CA ASP A 261 -3.68 -14.70 11.20
C ASP A 261 -2.64 -15.75 10.74
N ASP A 262 -2.31 -15.72 9.44
CA ASP A 262 -1.40 -16.66 8.78
C ASP A 262 -0.56 -15.97 7.71
N THR A 263 0.74 -16.20 7.73
CA THR A 263 1.74 -15.61 6.84
C THR A 263 2.49 -16.65 6.01
N SER A 264 1.94 -17.85 5.89
CA SER A 264 2.49 -18.93 5.06
C SER A 264 2.52 -18.56 3.57
N PHE A 265 3.36 -19.25 2.81
CA PHE A 265 3.47 -19.05 1.37
C PHE A 265 2.12 -19.16 0.65
N ASP A 266 1.32 -20.15 1.00
CA ASP A 266 -0.01 -20.36 0.40
C ASP A 266 -0.98 -19.23 0.78
N THR A 267 -0.91 -18.73 2.01
CA THR A 267 -1.75 -17.61 2.44
C THR A 267 -1.31 -16.30 1.79
N ILE A 268 0.00 -16.05 1.59
CA ILE A 268 0.48 -14.91 0.82
C ILE A 268 -0.03 -14.97 -0.62
N ARG A 269 -0.03 -16.14 -1.28
CA ARG A 269 -0.60 -16.31 -2.62
C ARG A 269 -2.08 -15.94 -2.67
N LYS A 270 -2.88 -16.42 -1.71
CA LYS A 270 -4.29 -16.06 -1.57
C LYS A 270 -4.47 -14.56 -1.33
N ALA A 271 -3.66 -13.98 -0.47
CA ALA A 271 -3.70 -12.55 -0.15
C ALA A 271 -3.34 -11.68 -1.36
N MET A 272 -2.44 -12.14 -2.25
CA MET A 272 -2.16 -11.46 -3.52
C MET A 272 -3.39 -11.40 -4.44
N VAL A 273 -4.21 -12.44 -4.48
CA VAL A 273 -5.46 -12.43 -5.27
C VAL A 273 -6.41 -11.36 -4.73
N TYR A 274 -6.61 -11.29 -3.41
CA TYR A 274 -7.41 -10.24 -2.78
C TYR A 274 -6.81 -8.84 -2.99
N GLY A 275 -5.48 -8.70 -2.88
CA GLY A 275 -4.76 -7.47 -3.20
C GLY A 275 -5.04 -6.98 -4.61
N THR A 276 -4.97 -7.90 -5.60
CA THR A 276 -5.26 -7.60 -7.01
C THR A 276 -6.72 -7.22 -7.22
N ALA A 277 -7.66 -7.96 -6.63
CA ALA A 277 -9.09 -7.65 -6.70
C ALA A 277 -9.40 -6.26 -6.13
N THR A 278 -8.82 -5.91 -4.98
CA THR A 278 -9.03 -4.61 -4.33
C THR A 278 -8.36 -3.48 -5.11
N ALA A 279 -7.11 -3.64 -5.54
CA ALA A 279 -6.39 -2.65 -6.34
C ALA A 279 -7.09 -2.35 -7.67
N SER A 280 -7.75 -3.35 -8.27
CA SER A 280 -8.52 -3.16 -9.49
C SER A 280 -9.74 -2.26 -9.31
N MET A 281 -10.29 -2.14 -8.09
CA MET A 281 -11.33 -1.17 -7.78
C MET A 281 -10.77 0.25 -7.74
N THR A 282 -9.59 0.42 -7.13
CA THR A 282 -8.96 1.74 -6.98
C THR A 282 -8.78 2.44 -8.32
N VAL A 283 -8.37 1.71 -9.36
CA VAL A 283 -8.05 2.30 -10.67
C VAL A 283 -9.27 2.74 -11.50
N GLU A 284 -10.49 2.41 -11.07
CA GLU A 284 -11.73 2.74 -11.80
C GLU A 284 -12.27 4.14 -11.51
N ASP A 285 -11.73 4.84 -10.50
CA ASP A 285 -12.10 6.22 -10.21
C ASP A 285 -10.92 7.01 -9.63
N PHE A 286 -11.09 8.29 -9.44
CA PHE A 286 -10.10 9.14 -8.79
C PHE A 286 -10.11 8.94 -7.27
N SER A 287 -8.93 9.16 -6.64
CA SER A 287 -8.85 9.08 -5.18
C SER A 287 -9.25 7.69 -4.65
N CYS A 288 -9.79 7.69 -3.45
CA CYS A 288 -10.33 6.51 -2.78
C CYS A 288 -11.82 6.25 -3.10
N ASP A 289 -12.46 7.03 -3.98
CA ASP A 289 -13.92 7.09 -4.10
C ASP A 289 -14.53 5.73 -4.53
N ARG A 290 -13.95 5.08 -5.53
CA ARG A 290 -14.41 3.75 -5.94
C ARG A 290 -14.05 2.68 -4.90
N LEU A 291 -12.89 2.80 -4.27
CA LEU A 291 -12.48 1.89 -3.20
C LEU A 291 -13.44 1.96 -2.00
N GLU A 292 -13.85 3.17 -1.58
CA GLU A 292 -14.80 3.36 -0.47
C GLU A 292 -16.18 2.78 -0.74
N THR A 293 -16.61 2.77 -2.00
CA THR A 293 -17.95 2.32 -2.41
C THR A 293 -18.00 0.88 -2.94
N ALA A 294 -16.85 0.21 -3.06
CA ALA A 294 -16.74 -1.11 -3.70
C ALA A 294 -17.62 -2.19 -3.06
N GLY A 295 -17.62 -2.27 -1.72
CA GLY A 295 -18.30 -3.32 -0.98
C GLY A 295 -17.60 -4.68 -1.05
N THR A 296 -17.86 -5.52 -0.05
CA THR A 296 -17.22 -6.84 0.09
C THR A 296 -17.63 -7.83 -1.00
N GLU A 297 -18.88 -7.75 -1.48
CA GLU A 297 -19.40 -8.64 -2.52
C GLU A 297 -18.68 -8.44 -3.85
N ALA A 298 -18.41 -7.17 -4.24
CA ALA A 298 -17.71 -6.88 -5.48
C ALA A 298 -16.24 -7.33 -5.42
N ILE A 299 -15.58 -7.18 -4.26
CA ILE A 299 -14.21 -7.68 -4.06
C ILE A 299 -14.19 -9.22 -4.16
N GLN A 300 -15.16 -9.90 -3.52
CA GLN A 300 -15.25 -11.36 -3.58
C GLN A 300 -15.52 -11.85 -5.01
N SER A 301 -16.41 -11.19 -5.76
CA SER A 301 -16.64 -11.52 -7.17
C SER A 301 -15.36 -11.45 -7.99
N ARG A 302 -14.59 -10.36 -7.87
CA ARG A 302 -13.30 -10.24 -8.59
C ARG A 302 -12.27 -11.27 -8.14
N PHE A 303 -12.24 -11.60 -6.86
CA PHE A 303 -11.39 -12.68 -6.37
C PHE A 303 -11.73 -14.00 -7.07
N ASP A 304 -13.01 -14.36 -7.14
CA ASP A 304 -13.46 -15.61 -7.77
C ASP A 304 -13.19 -15.60 -9.30
N GLU A 305 -13.38 -14.46 -9.96
CA GLU A 305 -13.06 -14.28 -11.38
C GLU A 305 -11.55 -14.44 -11.67
N ILE A 306 -10.68 -13.86 -10.83
CA ILE A 306 -9.22 -14.03 -10.96
C ILE A 306 -8.84 -15.51 -10.79
N LEU A 307 -9.43 -16.19 -9.81
CA LEU A 307 -9.19 -17.63 -9.63
C LEU A 307 -9.64 -18.43 -10.87
N ALA A 308 -10.83 -18.12 -11.41
CA ALA A 308 -11.33 -18.79 -12.61
C ALA A 308 -10.43 -18.57 -13.83
N MET A 309 -9.82 -17.39 -13.98
CA MET A 309 -8.85 -17.12 -15.06
C MET A 309 -7.53 -17.89 -14.90
N THR A 310 -7.20 -18.35 -13.70
CA THR A 310 -5.93 -19.06 -13.41
C THR A 310 -6.07 -20.58 -13.29
N GLN A 311 -7.28 -21.10 -13.33
CA GLN A 311 -7.57 -22.54 -13.31
C GLN A 311 -7.58 -23.12 -14.73
N LEU A 312 -6.99 -24.31 -14.91
CA LEU A 312 -7.01 -25.11 -16.14
C LEU A 312 -8.16 -26.10 -16.12
#